data_716fdae319f37c89ba219416b13aaee5
#
_entry.id   716fdae319f37c89ba219416b13aaee5
#
_cell.length_a   1.000
_cell.length_b   1.000
_cell.length_c   1.000
_cell.angle_alpha   90.00
_cell.angle_beta   90.00
_cell.angle_gamma   90.00
#
_symmetry.space_group_name_H-M   'P 1'
#
loop_
_entity.id
_entity.type
_entity.pdbx_description
1 polymer ?
#
loop_
_entity_poly.entity_id
_entity_poly.type
_entity_poly.pdbx_seq_one_letter_code
_entity_poly.pdbx_strand_id
1 'polypeptide(L)'
;NETYQKLAAVTGKKQESDRDIQISKQALDYKNRRPEYQVERIFENSSVSVYAPALFENQYLVFSSERKDATSKDIYNWTGEHFSDLFLILKSGSEVKRFDSAINTPANEGSAWFTSDMQTMYFTRCYSFGSGDEFCKILTSERVDGVWSDPEAMPFTQDKVNYGQPTLIENDSILVFASDLEEPGGTSDLYYSELNKDGSWSSPEKFPATINSQGNEKFPTGDGDTLYFSSDYWPGMGGYDIFKTYLRKDGSWSVPYNMAYPINSGGDDFSFLVDYSAKPRNGIVQQGYFSSSRMGSGKDDIFRFSKLKVDPSVPEVVKPEVKK
;
A
#
# COMPACT_ATOMS: atom_id res chain seq x y z
N ASN A 1 -6.19 24.92 13.67
CA ASN A 1 -5.05 25.70 14.24
C ASN A 1 -5.27 26.06 15.71
N GLU A 2 -6.39 26.65 16.13
CA GLU A 2 -6.67 26.95 17.54
C GLU A 2 -6.67 25.71 18.43
N THR A 3 -7.17 24.58 17.94
CA THR A 3 -7.20 23.30 18.68
C THR A 3 -5.81 22.81 19.03
N TYR A 4 -4.90 22.78 18.07
CA TYR A 4 -3.49 22.38 18.29
C TYR A 4 -2.75 23.36 19.18
N GLN A 5 -3.00 24.67 19.07
CA GLN A 5 -2.43 25.68 19.99
C GLN A 5 -2.91 25.47 21.43
N LYS A 6 -4.20 25.16 21.63
CA LYS A 6 -4.74 24.81 22.94
C LYS A 6 -4.15 23.52 23.48
N LEU A 7 -4.00 22.48 22.63
CA LEU A 7 -3.38 21.23 23.00
C LEU A 7 -1.92 21.43 23.42
N ALA A 8 -1.14 22.21 22.67
CA ALA A 8 0.23 22.57 23.03
C ALA A 8 0.34 23.25 24.39
N ALA A 9 -0.59 24.16 24.68
CA ALA A 9 -0.63 24.88 25.97
C ALA A 9 -0.94 23.97 27.16
N VAL A 10 -1.75 22.91 26.94
CA VAL A 10 -2.13 21.95 28.00
C VAL A 10 -1.08 20.85 28.17
N THR A 11 -0.50 20.36 27.08
CA THR A 11 0.43 19.21 27.10
C THR A 11 1.89 19.58 27.19
N GLY A 12 2.23 20.86 26.95
CA GLY A 12 3.62 21.32 26.84
C GLY A 12 4.35 20.87 25.55
N LYS A 13 3.65 20.15 24.65
CA LYS A 13 4.19 19.58 23.41
C LYS A 13 4.09 20.57 22.24
N LYS A 14 4.77 21.70 22.38
CA LYS A 14 4.70 22.80 21.39
C LYS A 14 5.21 22.38 20.00
N GLN A 15 6.33 21.64 19.98
CA GLN A 15 6.98 21.25 18.71
C GLN A 15 6.11 20.28 17.89
N GLU A 16 5.45 19.31 18.53
CA GLU A 16 4.49 18.41 17.89
C GLU A 16 3.29 19.20 17.35
N SER A 17 2.74 20.11 18.15
CA SER A 17 1.60 20.93 17.74
C SER A 17 1.92 21.90 16.60
N ASP A 18 3.13 22.46 16.55
CA ASP A 18 3.57 23.32 15.45
C ASP A 18 3.70 22.51 14.15
N ARG A 19 4.18 21.26 14.22
CA ARG A 19 4.22 20.30 13.10
C ARG A 19 2.81 20.02 12.60
N ASP A 20 1.87 19.65 13.47
CA ASP A 20 0.49 19.35 13.11
C ASP A 20 -0.24 20.54 12.46
N ILE A 21 0.08 21.76 12.92
CA ILE A 21 -0.42 23.00 12.29
C ILE A 21 0.14 23.15 10.86
N GLN A 22 1.40 22.85 10.63
CA GLN A 22 2.01 22.91 9.30
C GLN A 22 1.42 21.85 8.38
N ILE A 23 1.28 20.60 8.85
CA ILE A 23 0.64 19.51 8.13
C ILE A 23 -0.79 19.90 7.71
N SER A 24 -1.58 20.43 8.64
CA SER A 24 -2.96 20.86 8.35
C SER A 24 -3.04 21.96 7.28
N LYS A 25 -2.08 22.90 7.26
CA LYS A 25 -1.99 23.92 6.20
C LYS A 25 -1.65 23.29 4.86
N GLN A 26 -0.68 22.39 4.84
CA GLN A 26 -0.23 21.69 3.64
C GLN A 26 -1.33 20.78 3.06
N ALA A 27 -2.11 20.13 3.91
CA ALA A 27 -3.28 19.35 3.50
C ALA A 27 -4.32 20.20 2.75
N LEU A 28 -4.54 21.46 3.18
CA LEU A 28 -5.40 22.40 2.45
C LEU A 28 -4.83 22.76 1.07
N ASP A 29 -3.52 22.95 0.98
CA ASP A 29 -2.84 23.20 -0.30
C ASP A 29 -2.98 22.00 -1.24
N TYR A 30 -2.76 20.77 -0.74
CA TYR A 30 -2.95 19.54 -1.50
C TYR A 30 -4.39 19.40 -2.00
N LYS A 31 -5.38 19.67 -1.17
CA LYS A 31 -6.80 19.64 -1.54
C LYS A 31 -7.18 20.68 -2.60
N ASN A 32 -6.51 21.82 -2.61
CA ASN A 32 -6.82 22.93 -3.50
C ASN A 32 -6.04 22.89 -4.83
N ARG A 33 -5.06 22.01 -4.98
CA ARG A 33 -4.37 21.82 -6.26
C ARG A 33 -5.33 21.33 -7.35
N ARG A 34 -4.99 21.63 -8.60
CA ARG A 34 -5.70 21.03 -9.73
C ARG A 34 -5.51 19.53 -9.68
N PRO A 35 -6.59 18.74 -9.66
CA PRO A 35 -6.46 17.29 -9.61
C PRO A 35 -5.85 16.75 -10.92
N GLU A 36 -4.75 16.02 -10.81
CA GLU A 36 -4.15 15.27 -11.93
C GLU A 36 -4.84 13.93 -12.17
N TYR A 37 -5.62 13.48 -11.20
CA TYR A 37 -6.27 12.18 -11.17
C TYR A 37 -7.78 12.31 -11.05
N GLN A 38 -8.47 11.31 -11.60
CA GLN A 38 -9.86 10.98 -11.25
C GLN A 38 -9.85 9.66 -10.52
N VAL A 39 -10.72 9.51 -9.52
CA VAL A 39 -10.82 8.28 -8.72
C VAL A 39 -12.27 7.82 -8.65
N GLU A 40 -12.47 6.50 -8.72
CA GLU A 40 -13.78 5.87 -8.58
C GLU A 40 -13.66 4.60 -7.74
N ARG A 41 -14.63 4.34 -6.90
CA ARG A 41 -14.73 3.12 -6.10
C ARG A 41 -15.11 1.95 -7.01
N ILE A 42 -14.43 0.81 -6.87
CA ILE A 42 -14.71 -0.35 -7.73
C ILE A 42 -15.67 -1.37 -7.10
N PHE A 43 -15.78 -1.41 -5.79
CA PHE A 43 -16.75 -2.26 -5.08
C PHE A 43 -17.88 -1.40 -4.52
N GLU A 44 -19.09 -1.56 -5.06
CA GLU A 44 -20.26 -0.89 -4.53
C GLU A 44 -20.71 -1.56 -3.22
N ASN A 45 -20.94 -0.75 -2.16
CA ASN A 45 -21.53 -1.19 -0.89
C ASN A 45 -20.82 -2.36 -0.20
N SER A 46 -19.48 -2.41 -0.23
CA SER A 46 -18.75 -3.37 0.59
C SER A 46 -19.05 -3.15 2.07
N SER A 47 -19.50 -4.20 2.76
CA SER A 47 -19.71 -4.20 4.21
C SER A 47 -18.47 -4.70 4.96
N VAL A 48 -17.42 -5.09 4.25
CA VAL A 48 -16.16 -5.63 4.76
C VAL A 48 -14.99 -4.93 4.08
N SER A 49 -13.83 -4.93 4.72
CA SER A 49 -12.61 -4.38 4.10
C SER A 49 -12.20 -5.15 2.86
N VAL A 50 -11.81 -4.42 1.82
CA VAL A 50 -11.19 -4.91 0.58
C VAL A 50 -9.98 -4.03 0.30
N TYR A 51 -8.77 -4.61 0.24
CA TYR A 51 -7.53 -3.83 0.21
C TYR A 51 -6.38 -4.56 -0.48
N ALA A 52 -5.27 -3.87 -0.66
CA ALA A 52 -4.02 -4.35 -1.24
C ALA A 52 -4.22 -5.05 -2.59
N PRO A 53 -4.69 -4.32 -3.63
CA PRO A 53 -4.87 -4.88 -4.97
C PRO A 53 -3.52 -5.23 -5.61
N ALA A 54 -3.49 -6.36 -6.33
CA ALA A 54 -2.40 -6.79 -7.19
C ALA A 54 -2.94 -7.20 -8.54
N LEU A 55 -2.17 -6.99 -9.61
CA LEU A 55 -2.53 -7.43 -10.96
C LEU A 55 -2.17 -8.89 -11.15
N PHE A 56 -3.07 -9.66 -11.73
CA PHE A 56 -2.83 -11.04 -12.09
C PHE A 56 -3.31 -11.32 -13.52
N GLU A 57 -2.43 -11.92 -14.34
CA GLU A 57 -2.69 -12.26 -15.75
C GLU A 57 -3.27 -11.10 -16.59
N ASN A 58 -2.94 -9.85 -16.25
CA ASN A 58 -3.45 -8.63 -16.89
C ASN A 58 -4.99 -8.48 -16.94
N GLN A 59 -5.75 -9.45 -16.44
CA GLN A 59 -7.20 -9.49 -16.50
C GLN A 59 -7.84 -9.39 -15.11
N TYR A 60 -7.13 -9.84 -14.07
CA TYR A 60 -7.67 -9.96 -12.73
C TYR A 60 -7.03 -8.95 -11.78
N LEU A 61 -7.78 -8.58 -10.75
CA LEU A 61 -7.27 -8.06 -9.50
C LEU A 61 -7.34 -9.16 -8.45
N VAL A 62 -6.22 -9.43 -7.80
CA VAL A 62 -6.14 -10.18 -6.55
C VAL A 62 -6.09 -9.17 -5.42
N PHE A 63 -6.80 -9.40 -4.33
CA PHE A 63 -6.89 -8.47 -3.21
C PHE A 63 -7.17 -9.21 -1.89
N SER A 64 -6.89 -8.56 -0.78
CA SER A 64 -7.17 -9.07 0.55
C SER A 64 -8.56 -8.67 1.01
N SER A 65 -9.27 -9.55 1.70
CA SER A 65 -10.58 -9.23 2.28
C SER A 65 -10.96 -10.14 3.44
N GLU A 66 -11.69 -9.57 4.40
CA GLU A 66 -12.25 -10.22 5.60
C GLU A 66 -13.67 -10.76 5.36
N ARG A 67 -13.94 -11.32 4.18
CA ARG A 67 -15.27 -11.75 3.75
C ARG A 67 -15.73 -13.00 4.51
N LYS A 68 -17.06 -13.13 4.70
CA LYS A 68 -17.68 -14.29 5.37
C LYS A 68 -17.44 -15.65 4.69
N ASP A 69 -17.05 -15.62 3.42
CA ASP A 69 -16.67 -16.80 2.65
C ASP A 69 -15.16 -17.08 2.69
N ALA A 70 -14.40 -16.40 3.54
CA ALA A 70 -13.01 -16.72 3.84
C ALA A 70 -12.84 -18.14 4.40
N THR A 71 -11.60 -18.63 4.38
CA THR A 71 -11.25 -20.00 4.79
C THR A 71 -11.52 -20.21 6.28
N SER A 72 -11.07 -19.30 7.14
CA SER A 72 -11.40 -19.33 8.56
C SER A 72 -12.85 -18.90 8.79
N LYS A 73 -13.53 -19.60 9.71
CA LYS A 73 -14.85 -19.21 10.21
C LYS A 73 -14.78 -18.48 11.53
N ASP A 74 -13.59 -18.38 12.09
CA ASP A 74 -13.35 -17.67 13.34
C ASP A 74 -13.34 -16.16 13.11
N ILE A 75 -13.61 -15.43 14.19
CA ILE A 75 -13.52 -13.97 14.21
C ILE A 75 -12.14 -13.57 14.67
N TYR A 76 -11.49 -12.73 13.90
CA TYR A 76 -10.21 -12.14 14.25
C TYR A 76 -10.42 -11.03 15.27
N ASN A 77 -9.94 -11.24 16.50
CA ASN A 77 -10.25 -10.37 17.65
C ASN A 77 -9.79 -8.92 17.47
N TRP A 78 -8.80 -8.68 16.63
CA TRP A 78 -8.27 -7.32 16.38
C TRP A 78 -9.23 -6.47 15.57
N THR A 79 -9.84 -7.04 14.52
CA THR A 79 -10.75 -6.32 13.62
C THR A 79 -12.22 -6.53 13.97
N GLY A 80 -12.55 -7.61 14.66
CA GLY A 80 -13.93 -8.05 14.91
C GLY A 80 -14.62 -8.64 13.67
N GLU A 81 -13.85 -8.88 12.58
CA GLU A 81 -14.28 -9.49 11.33
C GLU A 81 -13.64 -10.90 11.19
N HIS A 82 -13.86 -11.57 10.05
CA HIS A 82 -13.16 -12.82 9.75
C HIS A 82 -11.68 -12.59 9.48
N PHE A 83 -10.88 -13.65 9.52
CA PHE A 83 -9.51 -13.60 9.03
C PHE A 83 -9.50 -13.29 7.54
N SER A 84 -8.48 -12.56 7.09
CA SER A 84 -8.36 -12.16 5.69
C SER A 84 -7.84 -13.29 4.81
N ASP A 85 -8.50 -13.49 3.66
CA ASP A 85 -8.04 -14.32 2.56
C ASP A 85 -7.69 -13.46 1.34
N LEU A 86 -6.98 -14.06 0.39
CA LEU A 86 -6.84 -13.51 -0.95
C LEU A 86 -8.04 -13.90 -1.82
N PHE A 87 -8.60 -12.93 -2.48
CA PHE A 87 -9.71 -13.05 -3.45
C PHE A 87 -9.28 -12.52 -4.81
N LEU A 88 -9.99 -12.93 -5.86
CA LEU A 88 -9.79 -12.38 -7.19
C LEU A 88 -11.12 -11.96 -7.82
N ILE A 89 -11.01 -10.96 -8.70
CA ILE A 89 -12.11 -10.48 -9.54
C ILE A 89 -11.58 -10.15 -10.94
N LEU A 90 -12.36 -10.41 -11.99
CA LEU A 90 -12.07 -9.85 -13.31
C LEU A 90 -12.17 -8.32 -13.25
N LYS A 91 -11.20 -7.59 -13.83
CA LYS A 91 -11.21 -6.11 -13.87
C LYS A 91 -12.46 -5.51 -14.54
N SER A 92 -13.12 -6.31 -15.37
CA SER A 92 -14.38 -5.95 -16.04
C SER A 92 -15.62 -6.63 -15.45
N GLY A 93 -15.45 -7.43 -14.39
CA GLY A 93 -16.50 -8.25 -13.80
C GLY A 93 -16.95 -7.74 -12.42
N SER A 94 -17.96 -8.42 -11.88
CA SER A 94 -18.49 -8.17 -10.53
C SER A 94 -18.44 -9.41 -9.62
N GLU A 95 -18.15 -10.58 -10.19
CA GLU A 95 -18.08 -11.83 -9.43
C GLU A 95 -16.72 -11.95 -8.73
N VAL A 96 -16.75 -11.97 -7.41
CA VAL A 96 -15.57 -12.21 -6.56
C VAL A 96 -15.45 -13.69 -6.27
N LYS A 97 -14.24 -14.25 -6.40
CA LYS A 97 -13.90 -15.64 -6.08
C LYS A 97 -12.75 -15.67 -5.09
N ARG A 98 -12.70 -16.69 -4.21
CA ARG A 98 -11.48 -16.96 -3.46
C ARG A 98 -10.35 -17.27 -4.43
N PHE A 99 -9.13 -16.84 -4.09
CA PHE A 99 -7.98 -17.05 -4.96
C PHE A 99 -7.67 -18.54 -5.06
N ASP A 100 -6.79 -19.08 -4.28
CA ASP A 100 -6.40 -20.49 -4.34
C ASP A 100 -6.39 -21.14 -2.96
N SER A 101 -6.75 -22.42 -2.88
CA SER A 101 -6.81 -23.15 -1.61
C SER A 101 -5.44 -23.57 -1.07
N ALA A 102 -4.38 -23.61 -1.89
CA ALA A 102 -3.03 -23.80 -1.41
C ALA A 102 -2.48 -22.53 -0.73
N ILE A 103 -3.02 -21.37 -1.14
CA ILE A 103 -2.58 -20.07 -0.64
C ILE A 103 -3.40 -19.64 0.58
N ASN A 104 -4.73 -19.74 0.53
CA ASN A 104 -5.60 -19.33 1.62
C ASN A 104 -5.66 -20.40 2.72
N THR A 105 -5.44 -19.98 3.96
CA THR A 105 -5.42 -20.84 5.16
C THR A 105 -6.32 -20.26 6.27
N PRO A 106 -6.44 -20.88 7.43
CA PRO A 106 -7.11 -20.25 8.57
C PRO A 106 -6.37 -19.05 9.20
N ALA A 107 -5.18 -18.68 8.70
CA ALA A 107 -4.43 -17.49 9.12
C ALA A 107 -4.88 -16.23 8.36
N ASN A 108 -4.23 -15.09 8.56
CA ASN A 108 -4.44 -13.89 7.75
C ASN A 108 -3.51 -13.90 6.53
N GLU A 109 -4.06 -13.94 5.33
CA GLU A 109 -3.31 -13.75 4.09
C GLU A 109 -3.61 -12.38 3.49
N GLY A 110 -2.56 -11.73 2.97
CA GLY A 110 -2.73 -10.41 2.35
C GLY A 110 -1.58 -9.95 1.49
N SER A 111 -1.80 -8.84 0.79
CA SER A 111 -0.79 -8.10 0.04
C SER A 111 0.04 -8.99 -0.89
N ALA A 112 -0.60 -9.58 -1.88
CA ALA A 112 0.07 -10.41 -2.88
C ALA A 112 0.80 -9.57 -3.93
N TRP A 113 1.88 -10.11 -4.48
CA TRP A 113 2.58 -9.62 -5.67
C TRP A 113 3.00 -10.79 -6.55
N PHE A 114 3.05 -10.59 -7.86
CA PHE A 114 3.38 -11.63 -8.83
C PHE A 114 4.59 -11.21 -9.66
N THR A 115 5.43 -12.18 -10.02
CA THR A 115 6.46 -11.98 -11.04
C THR A 115 5.85 -11.59 -12.38
N SER A 116 6.63 -10.95 -13.24
CA SER A 116 6.19 -10.48 -14.56
C SER A 116 5.68 -11.62 -15.46
N ASP A 117 6.18 -12.83 -15.29
CA ASP A 117 5.75 -14.05 -15.97
C ASP A 117 4.55 -14.75 -15.31
N MET A 118 4.07 -14.26 -14.16
CA MET A 118 2.96 -14.82 -13.37
C MET A 118 3.19 -16.26 -12.88
N GLN A 119 4.46 -16.70 -12.78
CA GLN A 119 4.81 -18.04 -12.31
C GLN A 119 5.22 -18.09 -10.84
N THR A 120 5.54 -16.97 -10.23
CA THR A 120 5.86 -16.88 -8.80
C THR A 120 5.04 -15.77 -8.15
N MET A 121 4.55 -16.04 -6.95
CA MET A 121 3.90 -15.03 -6.12
C MET A 121 4.63 -14.87 -4.80
N TYR A 122 4.59 -13.66 -4.28
CA TYR A 122 5.00 -13.30 -2.94
C TYR A 122 3.81 -12.70 -2.21
N PHE A 123 3.59 -13.07 -0.96
CA PHE A 123 2.46 -12.55 -0.20
C PHE A 123 2.76 -12.57 1.30
N THR A 124 1.97 -11.84 2.04
CA THR A 124 2.06 -11.80 3.50
C THR A 124 1.15 -12.85 4.12
N ARG A 125 1.66 -13.62 5.09
CA ARG A 125 0.84 -14.44 5.99
C ARG A 125 1.20 -14.15 7.44
N CYS A 126 0.18 -13.91 8.26
CA CYS A 126 0.36 -13.62 9.67
C CYS A 126 -0.10 -14.79 10.53
N TYR A 127 0.73 -15.19 11.48
CA TYR A 127 0.52 -16.34 12.35
C TYR A 127 0.28 -15.89 13.78
N SER A 128 -0.72 -16.49 14.44
CA SER A 128 -0.94 -16.31 15.86
C SER A 128 -0.12 -17.33 16.65
N PHE A 129 0.66 -16.87 17.61
CA PHE A 129 1.54 -17.70 18.46
C PHE A 129 0.95 -18.02 19.83
N GLY A 130 -0.36 -18.15 19.94
CA GLY A 130 -1.03 -18.62 21.17
C GLY A 130 -0.91 -17.72 22.41
N SER A 131 -0.02 -16.74 22.42
CA SER A 131 0.13 -15.69 23.43
C SER A 131 -0.76 -14.46 23.15
N GLY A 132 -1.48 -14.46 22.02
CA GLY A 132 -2.20 -13.30 21.51
C GLY A 132 -1.33 -12.40 20.60
N ASP A 133 -0.04 -12.68 20.49
CA ASP A 133 0.85 -11.99 19.55
C ASP A 133 0.70 -12.61 18.17
N GLU A 134 0.68 -11.78 17.14
CA GLU A 134 0.66 -12.18 15.74
C GLU A 134 1.89 -11.61 15.05
N PHE A 135 2.55 -12.45 14.27
CA PHE A 135 3.72 -12.05 13.47
C PHE A 135 3.52 -12.46 12.02
N CYS A 136 3.94 -11.57 11.12
CA CYS A 136 3.76 -11.74 9.70
C CYS A 136 5.08 -12.15 9.03
N LYS A 137 5.00 -13.05 8.05
CA LYS A 137 6.12 -13.43 7.19
C LYS A 137 5.74 -13.24 5.73
N ILE A 138 6.72 -12.95 4.90
CA ILE A 138 6.56 -13.02 3.45
C ILE A 138 6.78 -14.47 3.04
N LEU A 139 5.81 -15.02 2.30
CA LEU A 139 5.88 -16.33 1.70
C LEU A 139 5.98 -16.21 0.19
N THR A 140 6.57 -17.21 -0.43
CA THR A 140 6.60 -17.39 -1.88
C THR A 140 5.94 -18.70 -2.26
N SER A 141 5.29 -18.74 -3.42
CA SER A 141 4.72 -19.94 -4.04
C SER A 141 4.98 -19.90 -5.54
N GLU A 142 5.31 -21.04 -6.11
CA GLU A 142 5.53 -21.22 -7.54
C GLU A 142 4.29 -21.83 -8.21
N ARG A 143 4.03 -21.45 -9.45
CA ARG A 143 2.92 -21.95 -10.25
C ARG A 143 3.44 -22.86 -11.35
N VAL A 144 3.15 -24.14 -11.25
CA VAL A 144 3.53 -25.17 -12.23
C VAL A 144 2.26 -25.76 -12.84
N ASP A 145 2.15 -25.76 -14.15
CA ASP A 145 0.96 -26.25 -14.89
C ASP A 145 -0.37 -25.62 -14.40
N GLY A 146 -0.31 -24.38 -13.96
CA GLY A 146 -1.48 -23.63 -13.47
C GLY A 146 -1.85 -23.87 -12.00
N VAL A 147 -1.08 -24.68 -11.28
CA VAL A 147 -1.29 -25.02 -9.85
C VAL A 147 -0.23 -24.37 -8.99
N TRP A 148 -0.64 -23.70 -7.92
CA TRP A 148 0.25 -23.09 -6.94
C TRP A 148 0.82 -24.16 -5.99
N SER A 149 2.13 -24.10 -5.74
CA SER A 149 2.81 -24.95 -4.76
C SER A 149 2.43 -24.57 -3.33
N ASP A 150 2.69 -25.45 -2.38
CA ASP A 150 2.65 -25.10 -0.95
C ASP A 150 3.62 -23.95 -0.69
N PRO A 151 3.17 -22.85 -0.04
CA PRO A 151 4.00 -21.68 0.16
C PRO A 151 5.13 -21.91 1.16
N GLU A 152 6.30 -21.32 0.86
CA GLU A 152 7.47 -21.34 1.73
C GLU A 152 7.80 -19.93 2.21
N ALA A 153 8.21 -19.78 3.48
CA ALA A 153 8.64 -18.51 4.02
C ALA A 153 9.97 -18.07 3.40
N MET A 154 10.12 -16.77 3.12
CA MET A 154 11.39 -16.23 2.63
C MET A 154 12.52 -16.53 3.62
N PRO A 155 13.70 -16.95 3.13
CA PRO A 155 14.77 -17.50 3.97
C PRO A 155 15.36 -16.50 4.98
N PHE A 156 15.19 -15.21 4.74
CA PHE A 156 15.67 -14.16 5.64
C PHE A 156 14.68 -13.81 6.78
N THR A 157 13.47 -14.38 6.79
CA THR A 157 12.46 -14.04 7.82
C THR A 157 12.84 -14.65 9.17
N GLN A 158 12.67 -13.86 10.22
CA GLN A 158 12.97 -14.23 11.61
C GLN A 158 11.70 -14.38 12.41
N ASP A 159 11.76 -15.14 13.52
CA ASP A 159 10.64 -15.24 14.45
C ASP A 159 10.49 -13.93 15.24
N LYS A 160 9.23 -13.57 15.51
CA LYS A 160 8.85 -12.35 16.25
C LYS A 160 9.29 -11.03 15.58
N VAL A 161 9.51 -11.07 14.29
CA VAL A 161 9.71 -9.90 13.44
C VAL A 161 8.65 -9.92 12.36
N ASN A 162 8.07 -8.76 12.07
CA ASN A 162 7.07 -8.62 11.01
C ASN A 162 7.72 -8.31 9.68
N TYR A 163 7.33 -9.07 8.66
CA TYR A 163 7.68 -8.85 7.26
C TYR A 163 6.41 -8.91 6.44
N GLY A 164 6.14 -7.90 5.63
CA GLY A 164 4.91 -7.91 4.84
C GLY A 164 4.90 -6.96 3.66
N GLN A 165 3.79 -7.00 2.93
CA GLN A 165 3.50 -6.12 1.80
C GLN A 165 4.60 -6.16 0.73
N PRO A 166 4.95 -7.35 0.21
CA PRO A 166 6.01 -7.50 -0.77
C PRO A 166 5.63 -6.87 -2.11
N THR A 167 6.63 -6.34 -2.81
CA THR A 167 6.58 -5.95 -4.22
C THR A 167 7.91 -6.29 -4.88
N LEU A 168 7.88 -6.57 -6.17
CA LEU A 168 9.10 -6.74 -6.98
C LEU A 168 9.33 -5.51 -7.85
N ILE A 169 10.58 -5.10 -7.97
CA ILE A 169 11.05 -4.03 -8.86
C ILE A 169 12.24 -4.53 -9.69
N GLU A 170 12.75 -3.71 -10.61
CA GLU A 170 13.94 -4.00 -11.43
C GLU A 170 13.86 -5.38 -12.13
N ASN A 171 12.76 -5.61 -12.89
CA ASN A 171 12.52 -6.87 -13.60
C ASN A 171 12.54 -8.09 -12.66
N ASP A 172 11.84 -8.01 -11.55
CA ASP A 172 11.70 -9.07 -10.53
C ASP A 172 12.99 -9.43 -9.78
N SER A 173 14.03 -8.59 -9.87
CA SER A 173 15.34 -8.87 -9.24
C SER A 173 15.50 -8.25 -7.84
N ILE A 174 14.62 -7.35 -7.43
CA ILE A 174 14.64 -6.72 -6.11
C ILE A 174 13.27 -6.89 -5.47
N LEU A 175 13.25 -7.53 -4.31
CA LEU A 175 12.07 -7.66 -3.47
C LEU A 175 12.07 -6.52 -2.44
N VAL A 176 11.08 -5.64 -2.51
CA VAL A 176 10.87 -4.55 -1.54
C VAL A 176 9.70 -4.91 -0.63
N PHE A 177 9.82 -4.59 0.65
CA PHE A 177 8.81 -4.94 1.65
C PHE A 177 8.88 -4.04 2.88
N ALA A 178 7.86 -4.10 3.72
CA ALA A 178 7.82 -3.42 5.01
C ALA A 178 8.19 -4.41 6.14
N SER A 179 8.96 -3.93 7.13
CA SER A 179 9.36 -4.73 8.28
C SER A 179 9.70 -3.86 9.50
N ASP A 180 9.53 -4.43 10.69
CA ASP A 180 10.02 -3.90 11.97
C ASP A 180 11.35 -4.55 12.40
N LEU A 181 12.17 -4.96 11.43
CA LEU A 181 13.39 -5.79 11.61
C LEU A 181 14.40 -5.20 12.62
N GLU A 182 14.62 -3.90 12.61
CA GLU A 182 15.57 -3.27 13.55
C GLU A 182 14.99 -3.08 14.96
N GLU A 183 13.66 -2.94 15.07
CA GLU A 183 12.96 -2.75 16.33
C GLU A 183 11.67 -3.57 16.34
N PRO A 184 11.73 -4.88 16.61
CA PRO A 184 10.57 -5.77 16.59
C PRO A 184 9.44 -5.27 17.51
N GLY A 185 8.24 -5.07 16.93
CA GLY A 185 7.10 -4.46 17.60
C GLY A 185 7.11 -2.92 17.62
N GLY A 186 8.12 -2.30 17.01
CA GLY A 186 8.23 -0.85 16.79
C GLY A 186 7.57 -0.38 15.50
N THR A 187 8.10 0.69 14.93
CA THR A 187 7.67 1.22 13.64
C THR A 187 8.13 0.33 12.48
N SER A 188 7.35 0.32 11.42
CA SER A 188 7.65 -0.42 10.20
C SER A 188 8.38 0.46 9.21
N ASP A 189 9.52 0.00 8.72
CA ASP A 189 10.35 0.64 7.70
C ASP A 189 10.32 -0.17 6.39
N LEU A 190 10.73 0.45 5.29
CA LEU A 190 10.95 -0.24 4.02
C LEU A 190 12.35 -0.84 3.96
N TYR A 191 12.39 -2.09 3.52
CA TYR A 191 13.60 -2.89 3.27
C TYR A 191 13.56 -3.45 1.85
N TYR A 192 14.72 -3.85 1.36
CA TYR A 192 14.84 -4.60 0.10
C TYR A 192 15.82 -5.75 0.23
N SER A 193 15.64 -6.75 -0.62
CA SER A 193 16.53 -7.89 -0.81
C SER A 193 16.75 -8.09 -2.30
N GLU A 194 17.99 -8.37 -2.71
CA GLU A 194 18.37 -8.55 -4.11
C GLU A 194 18.46 -10.04 -4.46
N LEU A 195 17.99 -10.37 -5.66
CA LEU A 195 18.11 -11.73 -6.19
C LEU A 195 19.53 -11.95 -6.72
N ASN A 196 20.26 -12.88 -6.09
CA ASN A 196 21.60 -13.26 -6.50
C ASN A 196 21.59 -14.11 -7.77
N LYS A 197 22.73 -14.22 -8.44
CA LYS A 197 22.91 -15.03 -9.66
C LYS A 197 22.65 -16.53 -9.47
N ASP A 198 22.75 -17.02 -8.25
CA ASP A 198 22.49 -18.42 -7.89
C ASP A 198 21.01 -18.69 -7.53
N GLY A 199 20.16 -17.66 -7.65
CA GLY A 199 18.73 -17.74 -7.32
C GLY A 199 18.41 -17.52 -5.84
N SER A 200 19.40 -17.30 -4.98
CA SER A 200 19.16 -16.94 -3.57
C SER A 200 18.86 -15.46 -3.40
N TRP A 201 18.16 -15.11 -2.34
CA TRP A 201 17.90 -13.72 -1.94
C TRP A 201 18.98 -13.25 -0.95
N SER A 202 19.44 -12.01 -1.10
CA SER A 202 20.37 -11.38 -0.16
C SER A 202 19.72 -11.16 1.22
N SER A 203 20.54 -10.88 2.23
CA SER A 203 20.01 -10.35 3.49
C SER A 203 19.32 -9.01 3.25
N PRO A 204 18.22 -8.71 3.98
CA PRO A 204 17.52 -7.44 3.85
C PRO A 204 18.40 -6.24 4.15
N GLU A 205 18.29 -5.21 3.32
CA GLU A 205 18.89 -3.89 3.51
C GLU A 205 17.81 -2.84 3.68
N LYS A 206 18.01 -1.92 4.62
CA LYS A 206 17.07 -0.84 4.93
C LYS A 206 17.19 0.30 3.92
N PHE A 207 16.06 0.81 3.44
CA PHE A 207 16.06 2.05 2.67
C PHE A 207 16.58 3.24 3.50
N PRO A 208 17.19 4.26 2.85
CA PRO A 208 17.76 5.39 3.56
C PRO A 208 16.70 6.24 4.28
N ALA A 209 17.15 7.06 5.26
CA ALA A 209 16.31 7.99 6.01
C ALA A 209 15.63 9.09 5.15
N THR A 210 15.95 9.18 3.86
CA THR A 210 15.20 10.01 2.91
C THR A 210 13.85 9.38 2.53
N ILE A 211 13.68 8.08 2.73
CA ILE A 211 12.44 7.32 2.50
C ILE A 211 11.82 6.94 3.85
N ASN A 212 12.58 6.19 4.67
CA ASN A 212 12.14 5.79 6.00
C ASN A 212 12.16 6.99 6.96
N SER A 213 11.11 7.13 7.73
CA SER A 213 10.90 8.23 8.66
C SER A 213 10.99 7.76 10.12
N GLN A 214 10.41 8.50 11.04
CA GLN A 214 10.21 8.08 12.43
C GLN A 214 8.84 7.41 12.65
N GLY A 215 8.01 7.35 11.61
CA GLY A 215 6.71 6.68 11.60
C GLY A 215 6.78 5.34 10.91
N ASN A 216 5.68 4.98 10.28
CA ASN A 216 5.57 3.73 9.54
C ASN A 216 5.59 4.00 8.04
N GLU A 217 6.42 3.27 7.32
CA GLU A 217 6.40 3.17 5.87
C GLU A 217 5.94 1.77 5.46
N LYS A 218 4.87 1.71 4.65
CA LYS A 218 4.18 0.46 4.29
C LYS A 218 3.74 0.45 2.83
N PHE A 219 3.33 -0.73 2.36
CA PHE A 219 2.74 -0.95 1.04
C PHE A 219 3.59 -0.38 -0.11
N PRO A 220 4.87 -0.76 -0.22
CA PRO A 220 5.69 -0.34 -1.35
C PRO A 220 5.17 -0.91 -2.66
N THR A 221 5.29 -0.15 -3.76
CA THR A 221 5.08 -0.62 -5.13
C THR A 221 6.01 0.12 -6.08
N GLY A 222 6.50 -0.55 -7.13
CA GLY A 222 7.44 0.03 -8.08
C GLY A 222 6.83 0.32 -9.45
N ASP A 223 7.34 1.36 -10.10
CA ASP A 223 7.03 1.76 -11.48
C ASP A 223 8.29 2.34 -12.15
N GLY A 224 9.07 1.51 -12.80
CA GLY A 224 10.38 1.91 -13.33
C GLY A 224 11.27 2.46 -12.21
N ASP A 225 11.78 3.68 -12.39
CA ASP A 225 12.62 4.37 -11.39
C ASP A 225 11.81 4.97 -10.23
N THR A 226 10.49 4.74 -10.17
CA THR A 226 9.60 5.30 -9.15
C THR A 226 9.23 4.23 -8.11
N LEU A 227 9.37 4.57 -6.84
CA LEU A 227 8.84 3.81 -5.72
C LEU A 227 7.67 4.58 -5.11
N TYR A 228 6.50 3.95 -5.03
CA TYR A 228 5.36 4.41 -4.25
C TYR A 228 5.33 3.68 -2.92
N PHE A 229 4.89 4.37 -1.88
CA PHE A 229 4.70 3.78 -0.55
C PHE A 229 3.73 4.62 0.25
N SER A 230 3.26 4.11 1.37
CA SER A 230 2.37 4.83 2.28
C SER A 230 3.09 5.12 3.59
N SER A 231 2.89 6.31 4.14
CA SER A 231 3.47 6.72 5.41
C SER A 231 2.47 7.50 6.25
N ASP A 232 2.54 7.29 7.57
CA ASP A 232 1.77 8.03 8.58
C ASP A 232 2.57 9.20 9.19
N TYR A 233 3.81 9.40 8.74
CA TYR A 233 4.70 10.40 9.30
C TYR A 233 4.96 11.60 8.38
N TRP A 234 5.23 11.40 7.10
CA TRP A 234 5.46 12.49 6.17
C TRP A 234 4.23 13.41 6.09
N PRO A 235 4.43 14.74 5.84
CA PRO A 235 3.30 15.67 5.76
C PRO A 235 2.26 15.21 4.75
N GLY A 236 1.05 14.94 5.25
CA GLY A 236 -0.04 14.29 4.55
C GLY A 236 -1.39 14.98 4.69
N MET A 237 -2.45 14.25 4.41
CA MET A 237 -3.83 14.71 4.46
C MET A 237 -4.68 13.92 5.48
N GLY A 238 -4.28 12.70 5.79
CA GLY A 238 -5.02 11.78 6.63
C GLY A 238 -4.14 11.01 7.61
N GLY A 239 -4.42 9.73 7.77
CA GLY A 239 -3.60 8.77 8.48
C GLY A 239 -2.42 8.34 7.61
N TYR A 240 -2.50 7.18 6.96
CA TYR A 240 -1.57 6.84 5.90
C TYR A 240 -1.87 7.64 4.64
N ASP A 241 -0.84 8.25 4.07
CA ASP A 241 -0.90 8.91 2.76
C ASP A 241 0.08 8.24 1.80
N ILE A 242 -0.28 8.19 0.52
CA ILE A 242 0.58 7.65 -0.55
C ILE A 242 1.58 8.70 -0.99
N PHE A 243 2.85 8.29 -0.98
CA PHE A 243 3.99 9.07 -1.46
C PHE A 243 4.65 8.38 -2.63
N LYS A 244 5.40 9.13 -3.41
CA LYS A 244 6.31 8.62 -4.43
C LYS A 244 7.68 9.23 -4.31
N THR A 245 8.70 8.44 -4.63
CA THR A 245 10.09 8.88 -4.73
C THR A 245 10.73 8.31 -6.00
N TYR A 246 11.81 8.90 -6.44
CA TYR A 246 12.48 8.52 -7.69
C TYR A 246 13.93 8.15 -7.42
N LEU A 247 14.36 7.04 -8.02
CA LEU A 247 15.76 6.68 -8.07
C LEU A 247 16.49 7.60 -9.07
N ARG A 248 17.50 8.31 -8.60
CA ARG A 248 18.29 9.20 -9.43
C ARG A 248 19.44 8.44 -10.11
N LYS A 249 20.01 9.03 -11.15
CA LYS A 249 21.15 8.45 -11.88
C LYS A 249 22.41 8.23 -11.03
N ASP A 250 22.53 8.93 -9.91
CA ASP A 250 23.63 8.77 -8.96
C ASP A 250 23.37 7.70 -7.89
N GLY A 251 22.26 6.96 -8.01
CA GLY A 251 21.84 5.93 -7.06
C GLY A 251 21.14 6.47 -5.80
N SER A 252 20.96 7.78 -5.66
CA SER A 252 20.22 8.36 -4.54
C SER A 252 18.72 8.42 -4.81
N TRP A 253 17.93 8.37 -3.75
CA TRP A 253 16.47 8.58 -3.83
C TRP A 253 16.12 10.07 -3.67
N SER A 254 15.07 10.50 -4.36
CA SER A 254 14.51 11.84 -4.17
C SER A 254 13.81 11.94 -2.80
N VAL A 255 13.61 13.16 -2.31
CA VAL A 255 12.67 13.39 -1.21
C VAL A 255 11.28 12.92 -1.63
N PRO A 256 10.54 12.19 -0.76
CA PRO A 256 9.21 11.72 -1.09
C PRO A 256 8.23 12.87 -1.40
N TYR A 257 7.41 12.66 -2.40
CA TYR A 257 6.40 13.59 -2.87
C TYR A 257 4.99 13.04 -2.57
N ASN A 258 4.19 13.78 -1.80
CA ASN A 258 2.81 13.42 -1.50
C ASN A 258 1.96 13.46 -2.77
N MET A 259 1.17 12.39 -3.03
CA MET A 259 0.35 12.25 -4.24
C MET A 259 -0.84 13.21 -4.27
N ALA A 260 -1.14 13.88 -3.16
CA ALA A 260 -2.19 14.87 -2.99
C ALA A 260 -3.61 14.34 -3.32
N TYR A 261 -4.60 15.24 -3.19
CA TYR A 261 -5.98 14.94 -3.58
C TYR A 261 -6.09 14.82 -5.12
N PRO A 262 -6.84 13.85 -5.66
CA PRO A 262 -7.75 12.92 -5.00
C PRO A 262 -7.15 11.54 -4.67
N ILE A 263 -5.86 11.32 -4.87
CA ILE A 263 -5.22 10.05 -4.46
C ILE A 263 -5.25 9.96 -2.94
N ASN A 264 -4.71 10.96 -2.24
CA ASN A 264 -4.77 11.04 -0.79
C ASN A 264 -6.03 11.78 -0.31
N SER A 265 -6.50 11.43 0.88
CA SER A 265 -7.74 11.90 1.50
C SER A 265 -7.56 12.20 2.99
N GLY A 266 -8.65 12.32 3.73
CA GLY A 266 -8.63 12.40 5.19
C GLY A 266 -8.64 11.04 5.91
N GLY A 267 -8.71 9.93 5.17
CA GLY A 267 -8.59 8.57 5.67
C GLY A 267 -7.19 8.01 5.50
N ASP A 268 -7.06 6.69 5.64
CA ASP A 268 -5.86 5.97 5.24
C ASP A 268 -5.90 5.69 3.75
N ASP A 269 -4.83 6.04 3.04
CA ASP A 269 -4.66 5.81 1.60
C ASP A 269 -3.36 5.02 1.39
N PHE A 270 -3.45 3.85 0.72
CA PHE A 270 -2.32 2.93 0.65
C PHE A 270 -2.39 1.97 -0.54
N SER A 271 -1.31 1.20 -0.75
CA SER A 271 -1.23 0.14 -1.77
C SER A 271 -1.50 0.64 -3.19
N PHE A 272 -0.78 1.70 -3.61
CA PHE A 272 -0.92 2.29 -4.94
C PHE A 272 -0.30 1.39 -6.00
N LEU A 273 -1.05 1.06 -7.05
CA LEU A 273 -0.65 0.12 -8.10
C LEU A 273 -0.96 0.68 -9.48
N VAL A 274 0.04 0.74 -10.37
CA VAL A 274 -0.13 1.14 -11.78
C VAL A 274 -0.52 -0.08 -12.64
N ASP A 275 -1.57 0.07 -13.44
CA ASP A 275 -2.02 -0.97 -14.38
C ASP A 275 -1.48 -0.70 -15.79
N TYR A 276 -0.37 -1.32 -16.14
CA TYR A 276 0.25 -1.21 -17.47
C TYR A 276 -0.52 -1.91 -18.59
N SER A 277 -1.45 -2.80 -18.27
CA SER A 277 -2.31 -3.43 -19.26
C SER A 277 -3.44 -2.51 -19.72
N ALA A 278 -3.73 -1.45 -18.97
CA ALA A 278 -4.72 -0.44 -19.31
C ALA A 278 -4.18 0.47 -20.42
N LYS A 279 -4.82 0.45 -21.59
CA LYS A 279 -4.38 1.27 -22.71
C LYS A 279 -4.76 2.74 -22.49
N PRO A 280 -3.85 3.70 -22.72
CA PRO A 280 -4.16 5.13 -22.70
C PRO A 280 -5.30 5.45 -23.67
N ARG A 281 -6.27 6.25 -23.25
CA ARG A 281 -7.42 6.66 -24.08
C ARG A 281 -8.08 7.93 -23.53
N ASN A 282 -8.72 8.70 -24.41
CA ASN A 282 -9.56 9.85 -24.03
C ASN A 282 -8.91 10.83 -23.03
N GLY A 283 -7.62 11.16 -23.25
CA GLY A 283 -6.89 12.06 -22.35
C GLY A 283 -6.42 11.41 -21.05
N ILE A 284 -6.64 10.13 -20.82
CA ILE A 284 -6.08 9.34 -19.72
C ILE A 284 -4.73 8.80 -20.17
N VAL A 285 -3.68 9.05 -19.38
CA VAL A 285 -2.31 8.64 -19.69
C VAL A 285 -1.83 7.46 -18.84
N GLN A 286 -2.46 7.22 -17.69
CA GLN A 286 -2.13 6.13 -16.78
C GLN A 286 -3.38 5.75 -15.98
N GLN A 287 -3.54 4.48 -15.66
CA GLN A 287 -4.60 3.97 -14.79
C GLN A 287 -3.99 2.99 -13.79
N GLY A 288 -4.73 2.74 -12.72
CA GLY A 288 -4.36 1.78 -11.70
C GLY A 288 -5.32 1.77 -10.53
N TYR A 289 -4.85 1.26 -9.41
CA TYR A 289 -5.69 1.01 -8.24
C TYR A 289 -4.96 1.42 -6.97
N PHE A 290 -5.70 1.67 -5.92
CA PHE A 290 -5.19 1.89 -4.57
C PHE A 290 -6.27 1.59 -3.54
N SER A 291 -5.89 1.43 -2.30
CA SER A 291 -6.79 1.19 -1.18
C SER A 291 -7.01 2.46 -0.38
N SER A 292 -8.23 2.64 0.15
CA SER A 292 -8.55 3.82 0.96
C SER A 292 -9.71 3.59 1.92
N SER A 293 -9.58 4.13 3.14
CA SER A 293 -10.65 4.18 4.14
C SER A 293 -11.50 5.46 4.07
N ARG A 294 -11.38 6.25 2.97
CA ARG A 294 -12.01 7.58 2.80
C ARG A 294 -13.53 7.63 2.92
N MET A 295 -14.20 6.49 2.82
CA MET A 295 -15.67 6.44 2.94
C MET A 295 -16.16 6.64 4.37
N GLY A 296 -15.27 6.66 5.37
CA GLY A 296 -15.61 6.93 6.76
C GLY A 296 -16.41 5.81 7.45
N SER A 297 -16.52 4.64 6.83
CA SER A 297 -17.22 3.47 7.38
C SER A 297 -16.35 2.66 8.35
N GLY A 298 -15.06 3.01 8.51
CA GLY A 298 -14.06 2.22 9.21
C GLY A 298 -13.62 0.97 8.44
N LYS A 299 -13.96 0.89 7.14
CA LYS A 299 -13.57 -0.20 6.24
C LYS A 299 -12.76 0.36 5.07
N ASP A 300 -11.83 -0.46 4.59
CA ASP A 300 -11.04 -0.15 3.41
C ASP A 300 -11.78 -0.57 2.15
N ASP A 301 -11.61 0.24 1.11
CA ASP A 301 -12.13 -0.02 -0.23
C ASP A 301 -11.04 0.15 -1.27
N ILE A 302 -11.18 -0.55 -2.40
CA ILE A 302 -10.29 -0.36 -3.54
C ILE A 302 -10.91 0.66 -4.50
N PHE A 303 -10.07 1.63 -4.88
CA PHE A 303 -10.39 2.66 -5.85
C PHE A 303 -9.57 2.47 -7.11
N ARG A 304 -10.18 2.74 -8.26
CA ARG A 304 -9.47 2.91 -9.52
C ARG A 304 -9.10 4.38 -9.70
N PHE A 305 -7.87 4.66 -10.10
CA PHE A 305 -7.48 5.99 -10.54
C PHE A 305 -7.28 6.04 -12.05
N SER A 306 -7.48 7.23 -12.61
CA SER A 306 -7.13 7.60 -13.97
C SER A 306 -6.36 8.90 -13.95
N LYS A 307 -5.08 8.87 -14.38
CA LYS A 307 -4.25 10.06 -14.52
C LYS A 307 -4.61 10.78 -15.81
N LEU A 308 -4.92 12.05 -15.70
CA LEU A 308 -5.32 12.88 -16.83
C LEU A 308 -4.09 13.48 -17.53
N LYS A 309 -4.15 13.61 -18.84
CA LYS A 309 -3.19 14.42 -19.59
C LYS A 309 -3.38 15.89 -19.17
N VAL A 310 -2.39 16.45 -18.54
CA VAL A 310 -2.41 17.87 -18.17
C VAL A 310 -2.26 18.70 -19.45
N ASP A 311 -3.22 19.58 -19.72
CA ASP A 311 -3.11 20.57 -20.77
C ASP A 311 -2.29 21.76 -20.24
N PRO A 312 -1.08 21.99 -20.73
CA PRO A 312 -0.21 23.05 -20.24
C PRO A 312 -0.74 24.46 -20.56
N SER A 313 -1.71 24.57 -21.47
CA SER A 313 -2.33 25.86 -21.84
C SER A 313 -3.41 26.33 -20.83
N VAL A 314 -3.88 25.42 -19.96
CA VAL A 314 -4.87 25.76 -18.94
C VAL A 314 -4.14 26.18 -17.66
N PRO A 315 -4.20 27.45 -17.25
CA PRO A 315 -3.53 27.92 -16.05
C PRO A 315 -4.00 27.17 -14.81
N GLU A 316 -3.07 26.97 -13.87
CA GLU A 316 -3.40 26.45 -12.55
C GLU A 316 -4.48 27.35 -11.92
N VAL A 317 -5.62 26.80 -11.53
CA VAL A 317 -6.70 27.57 -10.92
C VAL A 317 -6.26 28.03 -9.53
N VAL A 318 -5.64 29.17 -9.46
CA VAL A 318 -5.45 29.87 -8.19
C VAL A 318 -6.84 30.30 -7.71
N LYS A 319 -7.40 29.61 -6.72
CA LYS A 319 -8.66 30.06 -6.10
C LYS A 319 -8.42 31.44 -5.47
N PRO A 320 -9.38 32.37 -5.62
CA PRO A 320 -9.25 33.70 -5.06
C PRO A 320 -9.04 33.59 -3.54
N GLU A 321 -8.12 34.42 -3.03
CA GLU A 321 -7.96 34.67 -1.60
C GLU A 321 -9.32 34.94 -0.96
N VAL A 322 -9.74 34.14 -0.03
CA VAL A 322 -10.88 34.45 0.83
C VAL A 322 -10.44 35.64 1.68
N LYS A 323 -10.80 36.82 1.24
CA LYS A 323 -10.66 38.01 2.09
C LYS A 323 -11.44 37.77 3.38
N LYS A 324 -10.71 37.92 4.51
CA LYS A 324 -11.23 37.84 5.87
C LYS A 324 -12.37 38.83 6.10
#